data_fcb620486ab9e3951341a68fc4a3dd0f
#
_entry.id   fcb620486ab9e3951341a68fc4a3dd0f
#
_cell.length_a   1.000
_cell.length_b   1.000
_cell.length_c   1.000
_cell.angle_alpha   90.00
_cell.angle_beta   90.00
_cell.angle_gamma   90.00
#
_symmetry.space_group_name_H-M   'P 1'
#
loop_
_entity.id
_entity.type
_entity.pdbx_description
1 polymer ?
#
loop_
_entity_poly.entity_id
_entity_poly.type
_entity_poly.pdbx_seq_one_letter_code
_entity_poly.pdbx_strand_id
1 'polypeptide(L)'
;MNALILAAGDGTRLLPLTVDKPKVMIKIWSVPILERLLFSLKEAGIKRAVIVVGYRSEIIINYFGNQWRGIEIVYKKVDYYEDGILSSAVMGEDAINERFIFLCGDTILEPETIKRAIEMQGDLVVGVRNERIEESVGALVGEDNRISNIGMQKEMKEWNRVVTGIAVCEPSFLKGVRSCVDSGNLDRPSAMQWVIDQGYDVRAFDMTDDQWLEMDDHEDLKRAGKEIFDNAWRKRFSAADINIFKRIFNLPISLPLTKLVSKTNLKPYHLTLISLVFALLACASFIFGYFVIGGIFSYACAMADAVDGKISRLKLLSSKGGSFFDSVIDRLSEMVIVGGLTYGVYMQTTELLMFLLGFFAILGWLGRFYLKELFIDKFGLATWKELKMSSIEIVGHRDINFFIIMISCFAGHPIIPLLWMAVSGNFLSVFNL
;
A
#
# COMPACT_ATOMS: atom_id res chain seq x y z
N MET A 1 -20.13 5.92 -10.37
CA MET A 1 -20.05 6.73 -9.13
C MET A 1 -18.86 7.67 -9.21
N ASN A 2 -19.05 8.92 -8.80
CA ASN A 2 -18.05 9.98 -8.78
C ASN A 2 -17.46 10.15 -7.37
N ALA A 3 -16.30 10.83 -7.27
CA ALA A 3 -15.78 11.33 -6.01
C ALA A 3 -15.82 12.87 -6.01
N LEU A 4 -16.22 13.48 -4.91
CA LEU A 4 -16.07 14.91 -4.64
C LEU A 4 -15.00 15.08 -3.55
N ILE A 5 -13.90 15.72 -3.89
CA ILE A 5 -12.71 15.84 -3.04
C ILE A 5 -12.46 17.31 -2.74
N LEU A 6 -12.44 17.67 -1.47
CA LEU A 6 -12.11 19.03 -1.04
C LEU A 6 -10.61 19.17 -0.81
N ALA A 7 -9.96 19.99 -1.62
CA ALA A 7 -8.51 20.19 -1.63
C ALA A 7 -8.13 21.70 -1.71
N ALA A 8 -9.01 22.58 -1.23
CA ALA A 8 -8.85 24.02 -1.37
C ALA A 8 -8.01 24.68 -0.25
N GLY A 9 -7.90 24.06 0.92
CA GLY A 9 -7.29 24.63 2.13
C GLY A 9 -5.79 24.91 2.01
N ASP A 10 -5.32 25.95 2.69
CA ASP A 10 -3.93 26.40 2.75
C ASP A 10 -3.04 25.58 3.68
N GLY A 11 -3.62 24.95 4.73
CA GLY A 11 -2.89 24.10 5.67
C GLY A 11 -1.95 24.86 6.61
N THR A 12 -2.39 26.02 7.15
CA THR A 12 -1.60 26.89 8.05
C THR A 12 -0.99 26.16 9.24
N ARG A 13 -1.68 25.13 9.80
CA ARG A 13 -1.17 24.30 10.92
C ARG A 13 0.06 23.47 10.55
N LEU A 14 0.35 23.32 9.26
CA LEU A 14 1.49 22.56 8.74
C LEU A 14 2.65 23.45 8.24
N LEU A 15 2.64 24.74 8.56
CA LEU A 15 3.79 25.60 8.26
C LEU A 15 5.07 25.08 8.95
N PRO A 16 6.25 25.18 8.28
CA PRO A 16 6.49 25.83 6.99
C PRO A 16 6.28 24.94 5.74
N LEU A 17 5.79 23.71 5.89
CA LEU A 17 5.66 22.75 4.79
C LEU A 17 4.65 23.18 3.70
N THR A 18 3.75 24.08 4.03
CA THR A 18 2.66 24.56 3.16
C THR A 18 2.87 25.97 2.61
N VAL A 19 4.05 26.60 2.84
CA VAL A 19 4.35 27.95 2.32
C VAL A 19 4.26 28.03 0.79
N ASP A 20 4.75 27.00 0.11
CA ASP A 20 4.90 26.94 -1.35
C ASP A 20 3.97 25.94 -2.05
N LYS A 21 3.13 25.21 -1.29
CA LYS A 21 2.26 24.17 -1.83
C LYS A 21 1.02 23.92 -0.96
N PRO A 22 -0.08 23.42 -1.57
CA PRO A 22 -1.26 23.01 -0.80
C PRO A 22 -0.95 21.86 0.16
N LYS A 23 -1.65 21.79 1.29
CA LYS A 23 -1.59 20.72 2.29
C LYS A 23 -1.60 19.32 1.66
N VAL A 24 -2.50 19.08 0.72
CA VAL A 24 -2.71 17.80 0.04
C VAL A 24 -1.55 17.38 -0.87
N MET A 25 -0.63 18.32 -1.20
CA MET A 25 0.59 18.06 -1.98
C MET A 25 1.84 17.79 -1.13
N ILE A 26 1.71 17.80 0.20
CA ILE A 26 2.76 17.32 1.09
C ILE A 26 3.01 15.84 0.79
N LYS A 27 4.30 15.49 0.68
CA LYS A 27 4.71 14.12 0.33
C LYS A 27 5.03 13.30 1.56
N ILE A 28 4.40 12.14 1.68
CA ILE A 28 4.76 11.09 2.64
C ILE A 28 5.43 9.96 1.87
N TRP A 29 6.70 9.66 2.17
CA TRP A 29 7.51 8.70 1.41
C TRP A 29 7.51 8.97 -0.10
N SER A 30 7.75 10.23 -0.47
CA SER A 30 7.83 10.72 -1.87
C SER A 30 6.51 10.75 -2.65
N VAL A 31 5.37 10.41 -2.05
CA VAL A 31 4.04 10.40 -2.68
C VAL A 31 3.15 11.46 -2.02
N PRO A 32 2.53 12.39 -2.78
CA PRO A 32 1.57 13.35 -2.26
C PRO A 32 0.39 12.69 -1.54
N ILE A 33 -0.16 13.35 -0.52
CA ILE A 33 -1.34 12.86 0.21
C ILE A 33 -2.51 12.62 -0.75
N LEU A 34 -2.83 13.60 -1.60
CA LEU A 34 -3.91 13.50 -2.58
C LEU A 34 -3.68 12.36 -3.59
N GLU A 35 -2.43 12.07 -3.96
CA GLU A 35 -2.12 10.94 -4.84
C GLU A 35 -2.44 9.60 -4.17
N ARG A 36 -2.21 9.49 -2.86
CA ARG A 36 -2.59 8.28 -2.09
C ARG A 36 -4.10 8.10 -2.05
N LEU A 37 -4.85 9.17 -1.83
CA LEU A 37 -6.30 9.14 -1.85
C LEU A 37 -6.84 8.74 -3.24
N LEU A 38 -6.35 9.38 -4.31
CA LEU A 38 -6.73 9.02 -5.69
C LEU A 38 -6.37 7.57 -6.03
N PHE A 39 -5.24 7.06 -5.52
CA PHE A 39 -4.89 5.65 -5.70
C PHE A 39 -5.92 4.73 -5.04
N SER A 40 -6.33 5.01 -3.81
CA SER A 40 -7.34 4.23 -3.09
C SER A 40 -8.70 4.29 -3.78
N LEU A 41 -9.10 5.45 -4.28
CA LEU A 41 -10.33 5.63 -5.06
C LEU A 41 -10.30 4.80 -6.36
N LYS A 42 -9.17 4.82 -7.08
CA LYS A 42 -9.00 4.02 -8.29
C LYS A 42 -9.13 2.52 -8.01
N GLU A 43 -8.45 2.02 -6.98
CA GLU A 43 -8.51 0.60 -6.60
C GLU A 43 -9.91 0.21 -6.07
N ALA A 44 -10.68 1.17 -5.56
CA ALA A 44 -12.10 1.01 -5.22
C ALA A 44 -13.05 1.08 -6.43
N GLY A 45 -12.54 1.36 -7.63
CA GLY A 45 -13.33 1.37 -8.87
C GLY A 45 -13.92 2.72 -9.26
N ILE A 46 -13.54 3.81 -8.59
CA ILE A 46 -13.95 5.18 -8.96
C ILE A 46 -13.22 5.58 -10.25
N LYS A 47 -13.97 6.11 -11.22
CA LYS A 47 -13.45 6.49 -12.54
C LYS A 47 -13.42 8.00 -12.79
N ARG A 48 -14.08 8.80 -11.94
CA ARG A 48 -14.16 10.25 -12.07
C ARG A 48 -14.09 10.92 -10.71
N ALA A 49 -13.23 11.93 -10.58
CA ALA A 49 -13.06 12.74 -9.38
C ALA A 49 -13.27 14.23 -9.71
N VAL A 50 -14.15 14.87 -8.96
CA VAL A 50 -14.30 16.33 -8.93
C VAL A 50 -13.46 16.84 -7.77
N ILE A 51 -12.41 17.60 -8.06
CA ILE A 51 -11.50 18.13 -7.04
C ILE A 51 -11.71 19.62 -6.92
N VAL A 52 -12.16 20.04 -5.72
CA VAL A 52 -12.28 21.46 -5.40
C VAL A 52 -10.94 21.97 -4.92
N VAL A 53 -10.37 22.93 -5.63
CA VAL A 53 -9.04 23.48 -5.41
C VAL A 53 -9.09 24.98 -5.12
N GLY A 54 -8.19 25.47 -4.29
CA GLY A 54 -8.09 26.88 -3.89
C GLY A 54 -6.62 27.33 -3.83
N TYR A 55 -6.05 27.35 -2.63
CA TYR A 55 -4.65 27.77 -2.42
C TYR A 55 -3.68 27.01 -3.29
N ARG A 56 -2.86 27.75 -4.08
CA ARG A 56 -1.85 27.17 -4.99
C ARG A 56 -2.40 26.07 -5.90
N SER A 57 -3.62 26.23 -6.39
CA SER A 57 -4.34 25.25 -7.22
C SER A 57 -3.56 24.78 -8.45
N GLU A 58 -2.71 25.65 -9.01
CA GLU A 58 -1.85 25.34 -10.16
C GLU A 58 -0.92 24.16 -9.93
N ILE A 59 -0.48 23.96 -8.70
CA ILE A 59 0.41 22.83 -8.34
C ILE A 59 -0.32 21.49 -8.44
N ILE A 60 -1.59 21.45 -7.98
CA ILE A 60 -2.44 20.26 -8.08
C ILE A 60 -2.74 19.97 -9.55
N ILE A 61 -3.21 20.99 -10.29
CA ILE A 61 -3.61 20.87 -11.69
C ILE A 61 -2.44 20.42 -12.57
N ASN A 62 -1.26 21.03 -12.40
CA ASN A 62 -0.07 20.68 -13.18
C ASN A 62 0.45 19.28 -12.84
N TYR A 63 0.28 18.79 -11.60
CA TYR A 63 0.75 17.48 -11.19
C TYR A 63 -0.14 16.34 -11.71
N PHE A 64 -1.46 16.47 -11.63
CA PHE A 64 -2.39 15.40 -11.98
C PHE A 64 -2.94 15.51 -13.41
N GLY A 65 -3.00 16.72 -13.99
CA GLY A 65 -3.67 16.96 -15.28
C GLY A 65 -5.17 16.65 -15.21
N ASN A 66 -5.80 16.45 -16.36
CA ASN A 66 -7.23 16.13 -16.46
C ASN A 66 -7.51 14.61 -16.38
N GLN A 67 -6.46 13.80 -16.29
CA GLN A 67 -6.58 12.34 -16.16
C GLN A 67 -5.38 11.79 -15.38
N TRP A 68 -5.65 10.99 -14.38
CA TRP A 68 -4.61 10.34 -13.60
C TRP A 68 -4.89 8.84 -13.44
N ARG A 69 -4.00 8.00 -13.97
CA ARG A 69 -4.06 6.51 -13.90
C ARG A 69 -5.44 5.92 -14.24
N GLY A 70 -6.20 6.54 -15.15
CA GLY A 70 -7.53 6.11 -15.58
C GLY A 70 -8.70 6.73 -14.80
N ILE A 71 -8.44 7.64 -13.86
CA ILE A 71 -9.46 8.51 -13.27
C ILE A 71 -9.50 9.81 -14.09
N GLU A 72 -10.68 10.19 -14.56
CA GLU A 72 -10.97 11.53 -15.09
C GLU A 72 -11.00 12.52 -13.94
N ILE A 73 -10.31 13.66 -14.08
CA ILE A 73 -10.26 14.70 -13.05
C ILE A 73 -10.89 15.99 -13.60
N VAL A 74 -11.87 16.47 -12.86
CA VAL A 74 -12.53 17.75 -13.07
C VAL A 74 -12.18 18.69 -11.94
N TYR A 75 -11.66 19.86 -12.23
CA TYR A 75 -11.32 20.85 -11.21
C TYR A 75 -12.41 21.91 -11.07
N LYS A 76 -12.73 22.23 -9.82
CA LYS A 76 -13.55 23.39 -9.45
C LYS A 76 -12.70 24.31 -8.59
N LYS A 77 -12.61 25.59 -8.97
CA LYS A 77 -11.80 26.58 -8.23
C LYS A 77 -12.67 27.36 -7.27
N VAL A 78 -12.15 27.58 -6.07
CA VAL A 78 -12.69 28.51 -5.07
C VAL A 78 -11.75 29.70 -4.93
N ASP A 79 -12.30 30.89 -4.97
CA ASP A 79 -11.53 32.14 -4.80
C ASP A 79 -11.32 32.45 -3.29
N TYR A 80 -12.28 32.07 -2.45
CA TYR A 80 -12.28 32.28 -0.99
C TYR A 80 -12.39 30.96 -0.24
N TYR A 81 -11.26 30.27 -0.03
CA TYR A 81 -11.19 28.97 0.65
C TYR A 81 -11.23 29.09 2.20
N GLU A 82 -11.21 30.33 2.73
CA GLU A 82 -11.31 30.64 4.17
C GLU A 82 -12.75 30.57 4.68
N ASP A 83 -13.75 30.58 3.78
CA ASP A 83 -15.18 30.65 4.13
C ASP A 83 -15.79 29.31 4.61
N GLY A 84 -14.94 28.31 4.89
CA GLY A 84 -15.38 27.03 5.46
C GLY A 84 -15.57 25.90 4.42
N ILE A 85 -15.79 24.69 4.94
CA ILE A 85 -15.79 23.46 4.16
C ILE A 85 -16.98 23.37 3.19
N LEU A 86 -18.15 23.88 3.58
CA LEU A 86 -19.36 23.82 2.75
C LEU A 86 -19.30 24.81 1.58
N SER A 87 -18.66 25.97 1.72
CA SER A 87 -18.42 26.91 0.63
C SER A 87 -17.59 26.27 -0.49
N SER A 88 -16.64 25.42 -0.11
CA SER A 88 -15.90 24.62 -1.10
C SER A 88 -16.75 23.50 -1.69
N ALA A 89 -17.57 22.81 -0.89
CA ALA A 89 -18.37 21.68 -1.35
C ALA A 89 -19.43 22.07 -2.38
N VAL A 90 -20.08 23.25 -2.21
CA VAL A 90 -21.11 23.76 -3.14
C VAL A 90 -20.58 23.97 -4.55
N MET A 91 -19.27 24.22 -4.73
CA MET A 91 -18.65 24.39 -6.04
C MET A 91 -18.63 23.10 -6.88
N GLY A 92 -18.84 21.95 -6.24
CA GLY A 92 -18.95 20.67 -6.93
C GLY A 92 -20.35 20.33 -7.44
N GLU A 93 -21.38 21.09 -7.04
CA GLU A 93 -22.79 20.78 -7.27
C GLU A 93 -23.15 20.56 -8.73
N ASP A 94 -22.69 21.43 -9.63
CA ASP A 94 -22.97 21.36 -11.07
C ASP A 94 -22.25 20.22 -11.78
N ALA A 95 -21.25 19.61 -11.16
CA ALA A 95 -20.46 18.52 -11.69
C ALA A 95 -20.87 17.13 -11.17
N ILE A 96 -21.76 17.08 -10.19
CA ILE A 96 -22.21 15.84 -9.50
C ILE A 96 -23.73 15.70 -9.69
N ASN A 97 -24.14 14.67 -10.43
CA ASN A 97 -25.53 14.38 -10.76
C ASN A 97 -26.00 12.96 -10.40
N GLU A 98 -25.12 12.18 -9.78
CA GLU A 98 -25.37 10.81 -9.35
C GLU A 98 -24.82 10.62 -7.93
N ARG A 99 -25.11 9.47 -7.31
CA ARG A 99 -24.51 9.04 -6.04
C ARG A 99 -23.00 9.16 -6.09
N PHE A 100 -22.41 9.74 -5.06
CA PHE A 100 -20.99 10.07 -5.01
C PHE A 100 -20.37 9.84 -3.63
N ILE A 101 -19.05 9.71 -3.60
CA ILE A 101 -18.29 9.71 -2.36
C ILE A 101 -17.71 11.11 -2.10
N PHE A 102 -17.95 11.62 -0.90
CA PHE A 102 -17.47 12.92 -0.41
C PHE A 102 -16.30 12.72 0.53
N LEU A 103 -15.18 13.42 0.27
CA LEU A 103 -13.92 13.24 0.99
C LEU A 103 -13.16 14.55 1.17
N CYS A 104 -12.45 14.65 2.29
CA CYS A 104 -11.39 15.64 2.46
C CYS A 104 -10.11 15.15 1.76
N GLY A 105 -9.44 16.02 1.02
CA GLY A 105 -8.28 15.68 0.20
C GLY A 105 -7.01 15.33 1.00
N ASP A 106 -7.00 15.65 2.29
CA ASP A 106 -5.94 15.38 3.27
C ASP A 106 -6.12 14.05 4.02
N THR A 107 -7.09 13.25 3.62
CA THR A 107 -7.41 11.95 4.21
C THR A 107 -6.71 10.80 3.46
N ILE A 108 -6.17 9.84 4.21
CA ILE A 108 -5.63 8.59 3.68
C ILE A 108 -6.51 7.44 4.17
N LEU A 109 -7.05 6.69 3.21
CA LEU A 109 -7.95 5.56 3.41
C LEU A 109 -7.46 4.33 2.62
N GLU A 110 -7.87 3.15 3.06
CA GLU A 110 -7.66 1.93 2.30
C GLU A 110 -8.72 1.73 1.22
N PRO A 111 -8.37 1.12 0.07
CA PRO A 111 -9.35 0.84 -0.99
C PRO A 111 -10.54 0.00 -0.52
N GLU A 112 -10.30 -0.97 0.35
CA GLU A 112 -11.31 -1.87 0.90
C GLU A 112 -12.35 -1.14 1.74
N THR A 113 -11.92 -0.15 2.53
CA THR A 113 -12.82 0.73 3.31
C THR A 113 -13.74 1.52 2.40
N ILE A 114 -13.19 2.09 1.32
CA ILE A 114 -13.97 2.83 0.32
C ILE A 114 -14.99 1.91 -0.37
N LYS A 115 -14.61 0.69 -0.78
CA LYS A 115 -15.52 -0.29 -1.39
C LYS A 115 -16.70 -0.62 -0.48
N ARG A 116 -16.42 -0.95 0.78
CA ARG A 116 -17.48 -1.26 1.76
C ARG A 116 -18.42 -0.07 1.98
N ALA A 117 -17.89 1.16 2.05
CA ALA A 117 -18.73 2.35 2.19
C ALA A 117 -19.65 2.55 0.98
N ILE A 118 -19.16 2.34 -0.24
CA ILE A 118 -19.93 2.48 -1.49
C ILE A 118 -21.06 1.44 -1.57
N GLU A 119 -20.86 0.23 -1.06
CA GLU A 119 -21.83 -0.86 -1.10
C GLU A 119 -23.00 -0.66 -0.11
N MET A 120 -22.84 0.20 0.90
CA MET A 120 -23.91 0.48 1.86
C MET A 120 -25.07 1.24 1.23
N GLN A 121 -26.27 0.93 1.68
CA GLN A 121 -27.51 1.60 1.29
C GLN A 121 -27.83 2.75 2.25
N GLY A 122 -28.50 3.79 1.76
CA GLY A 122 -28.88 5.00 2.49
C GLY A 122 -28.73 6.23 1.60
N ASP A 123 -29.50 7.29 1.87
CA ASP A 123 -29.39 8.58 1.15
C ASP A 123 -28.08 9.30 1.51
N LEU A 124 -27.62 9.11 2.75
CA LEU A 124 -26.34 9.55 3.25
C LEU A 124 -25.73 8.45 4.13
N VAL A 125 -24.55 7.98 3.79
CA VAL A 125 -23.77 7.02 4.58
C VAL A 125 -22.55 7.74 5.13
N VAL A 126 -22.45 7.85 6.45
CA VAL A 126 -21.40 8.63 7.13
C VAL A 126 -20.43 7.67 7.82
N GLY A 127 -19.13 7.81 7.52
CA GLY A 127 -18.09 7.09 8.24
C GLY A 127 -18.00 7.52 9.69
N VAL A 128 -18.02 6.55 10.61
CA VAL A 128 -17.97 6.81 12.06
C VAL A 128 -16.96 5.88 12.75
N ARG A 129 -16.46 6.28 13.92
CA ARG A 129 -15.55 5.52 14.75
C ARG A 129 -15.97 5.52 16.21
N ASN A 130 -15.61 4.46 16.93
CA ASN A 130 -15.81 4.35 18.36
C ASN A 130 -14.58 4.84 19.14
N GLU A 131 -14.16 6.06 18.87
CA GLU A 131 -13.02 6.70 19.55
C GLU A 131 -13.50 8.00 20.19
N ARG A 132 -12.81 8.44 21.26
CA ARG A 132 -13.03 9.78 21.82
C ARG A 132 -11.94 10.70 21.27
N ILE A 133 -12.33 11.57 20.36
CA ILE A 133 -11.48 12.64 19.83
C ILE A 133 -12.09 13.95 20.31
N GLU A 134 -11.35 14.71 21.09
CA GLU A 134 -11.82 16.01 21.59
C GLU A 134 -12.04 16.99 20.44
N GLU A 135 -13.04 17.87 20.59
CA GLU A 135 -13.40 18.91 19.61
C GLU A 135 -13.74 18.43 18.19
N SER A 136 -14.25 17.21 18.06
CA SER A 136 -14.63 16.62 16.78
C SER A 136 -16.16 16.68 16.54
N VAL A 137 -16.58 16.21 15.35
CA VAL A 137 -17.99 16.02 15.00
C VAL A 137 -18.49 14.73 15.62
N GLY A 138 -19.55 14.81 16.41
CA GLY A 138 -20.24 13.67 17.01
C GLY A 138 -21.43 13.22 16.18
N ALA A 139 -21.80 11.94 16.32
CA ALA A 139 -23.04 11.38 15.82
C ALA A 139 -23.74 10.54 16.90
N LEU A 140 -25.06 10.61 16.94
CA LEU A 140 -25.91 9.73 17.74
C LEU A 140 -26.43 8.61 16.83
N VAL A 141 -25.89 7.41 17.01
CA VAL A 141 -26.16 6.23 16.17
C VAL A 141 -27.01 5.24 16.96
N GLY A 142 -28.13 4.82 16.40
CA GLY A 142 -29.00 3.79 16.94
C GLY A 142 -28.49 2.37 16.69
N GLU A 143 -29.18 1.39 17.29
CA GLU A 143 -28.83 -0.04 17.13
C GLU A 143 -28.98 -0.55 15.68
N ASP A 144 -29.84 0.10 14.88
CA ASP A 144 -30.07 -0.20 13.46
C ASP A 144 -29.09 0.53 12.53
N ASN A 145 -28.03 1.12 13.08
CA ASN A 145 -27.05 1.97 12.38
C ASN A 145 -27.62 3.25 11.77
N ARG A 146 -28.84 3.66 12.11
CA ARG A 146 -29.37 4.99 11.74
C ARG A 146 -28.74 6.07 12.59
N ILE A 147 -28.47 7.18 11.94
CA ILE A 147 -28.00 8.41 12.62
C ILE A 147 -29.20 9.32 12.83
N SER A 148 -29.45 9.65 14.08
CA SER A 148 -30.54 10.55 14.48
C SER A 148 -30.10 11.98 14.73
N ASN A 149 -28.83 12.22 15.00
CA ASN A 149 -28.27 13.54 15.25
C ASN A 149 -26.78 13.61 14.91
N ILE A 150 -26.35 14.70 14.26
CA ILE A 150 -24.94 15.00 13.95
C ILE A 150 -24.67 16.47 14.30
N GLY A 151 -23.57 16.73 15.00
CA GLY A 151 -23.18 18.09 15.37
C GLY A 151 -21.80 18.17 15.98
N MET A 152 -21.37 19.39 16.34
CA MET A 152 -20.15 19.54 17.13
C MET A 152 -20.36 18.93 18.52
N GLN A 153 -19.47 18.06 18.98
CA GLN A 153 -19.62 17.34 20.25
C GLN A 153 -19.94 18.27 21.43
N LYS A 154 -19.28 19.44 21.49
CA LYS A 154 -19.52 20.47 22.54
C LYS A 154 -20.92 21.04 22.55
N GLU A 155 -21.66 20.92 21.44
CA GLU A 155 -23.01 21.45 21.26
C GLU A 155 -24.09 20.37 21.40
N MET A 156 -23.67 19.09 21.30
CA MET A 156 -24.57 17.94 21.43
C MET A 156 -24.79 17.55 22.90
N LYS A 157 -26.03 17.21 23.25
CA LYS A 157 -26.34 16.64 24.58
C LYS A 157 -25.85 15.22 24.71
N GLU A 158 -25.96 14.45 23.65
CA GLU A 158 -25.58 13.03 23.58
C GLU A 158 -24.99 12.71 22.23
N TRP A 159 -23.92 11.92 22.22
CA TRP A 159 -23.30 11.33 21.04
C TRP A 159 -22.58 10.03 21.46
N ASN A 160 -22.44 9.09 20.55
CA ASN A 160 -21.81 7.79 20.82
C ASN A 160 -20.80 7.36 19.74
N ARG A 161 -20.64 8.15 18.68
CA ARG A 161 -19.64 7.92 17.61
C ARG A 161 -19.01 9.24 17.19
N VAL A 162 -17.81 9.18 16.66
CA VAL A 162 -17.10 10.30 16.03
C VAL A 162 -17.23 10.17 14.51
N VAL A 163 -17.57 11.27 13.86
CA VAL A 163 -17.70 11.34 12.40
C VAL A 163 -16.32 11.50 11.77
N THR A 164 -16.04 10.71 10.73
CA THR A 164 -14.79 10.77 9.95
C THR A 164 -14.93 11.67 8.70
N GLY A 165 -13.83 11.79 7.94
CA GLY A 165 -13.78 12.59 6.71
C GLY A 165 -14.42 11.97 5.48
N ILE A 166 -15.11 10.80 5.58
CA ILE A 166 -15.73 10.11 4.45
C ILE A 166 -17.26 10.07 4.58
N ALA A 167 -17.96 10.34 3.49
CA ALA A 167 -19.38 10.08 3.36
C ALA A 167 -19.73 9.60 1.95
N VAL A 168 -20.75 8.74 1.80
CA VAL A 168 -21.36 8.40 0.51
C VAL A 168 -22.72 9.05 0.47
N CYS A 169 -22.95 9.87 -0.54
CA CYS A 169 -24.05 10.83 -0.60
C CYS A 169 -24.88 10.65 -1.86
N GLU A 170 -26.21 10.76 -1.75
CA GLU A 170 -27.06 11.07 -2.88
C GLU A 170 -26.96 12.58 -3.20
N PRO A 171 -27.28 13.02 -4.45
CA PRO A 171 -27.23 14.43 -4.83
C PRO A 171 -28.06 15.36 -3.93
N SER A 172 -29.05 14.86 -3.19
CA SER A 172 -29.82 15.61 -2.18
C SER A 172 -28.94 16.22 -1.10
N PHE A 173 -27.81 15.61 -0.75
CA PHE A 173 -26.83 16.17 0.18
C PHE A 173 -26.32 17.56 -0.27
N LEU A 174 -26.05 17.74 -1.57
CA LEU A 174 -25.58 19.02 -2.11
C LEU A 174 -26.66 20.12 -2.01
N LYS A 175 -27.95 19.76 -2.04
CA LYS A 175 -29.03 20.70 -1.73
C LYS A 175 -28.96 21.18 -0.27
N GLY A 176 -28.65 20.26 0.64
CA GLY A 176 -28.40 20.61 2.06
C GLY A 176 -27.19 21.52 2.21
N VAL A 177 -26.09 21.22 1.51
CA VAL A 177 -24.89 22.08 1.46
C VAL A 177 -25.28 23.50 0.99
N ARG A 178 -26.01 23.62 -0.12
CA ARG A 178 -26.47 24.89 -0.65
C ARG A 178 -27.34 25.65 0.36
N SER A 179 -28.32 24.99 0.96
CA SER A 179 -29.21 25.57 1.96
C SER A 179 -28.45 26.11 3.16
N CYS A 180 -27.44 25.39 3.65
CA CYS A 180 -26.60 25.82 4.76
C CYS A 180 -25.75 27.04 4.38
N VAL A 181 -25.12 27.03 3.20
CA VAL A 181 -24.32 28.17 2.70
C VAL A 181 -25.17 29.41 2.54
N ASP A 182 -26.37 29.31 1.96
CA ASP A 182 -27.29 30.44 1.79
C ASP A 182 -27.78 31.00 3.12
N SER A 183 -27.84 30.22 4.18
CA SER A 183 -28.18 30.64 5.55
C SER A 183 -26.97 31.11 6.37
N GLY A 184 -25.75 31.10 5.81
CA GLY A 184 -24.52 31.51 6.47
C GLY A 184 -23.93 30.46 7.43
N ASN A 185 -24.45 29.23 7.39
CA ASN A 185 -23.92 28.14 8.20
C ASN A 185 -22.96 27.31 7.35
N LEU A 186 -21.64 27.36 7.64
CA LEU A 186 -20.58 26.90 6.77
C LEU A 186 -19.87 25.65 7.28
N ASP A 187 -20.36 25.06 8.38
CA ASP A 187 -19.78 23.85 8.95
C ASP A 187 -20.35 22.55 8.33
N ARG A 188 -19.52 21.52 8.24
CA ARG A 188 -19.89 20.22 7.64
C ARG A 188 -21.04 19.51 8.35
N PRO A 189 -21.08 19.43 9.70
CA PRO A 189 -22.16 18.75 10.39
C PRO A 189 -23.54 19.34 10.10
N SER A 190 -23.67 20.64 9.87
CA SER A 190 -24.96 21.27 9.57
C SER A 190 -25.60 20.78 8.29
N ALA A 191 -24.81 20.54 7.23
CA ALA A 191 -25.35 19.96 5.99
C ALA A 191 -25.79 18.49 6.19
N MET A 192 -25.08 17.73 7.01
CA MET A 192 -25.47 16.36 7.35
C MET A 192 -26.73 16.33 8.22
N GLN A 193 -26.81 17.24 9.20
CA GLN A 193 -28.01 17.40 10.05
C GLN A 193 -29.21 17.85 9.23
N TRP A 194 -29.04 18.75 8.25
CA TRP A 194 -30.09 19.14 7.34
C TRP A 194 -30.72 17.92 6.62
N VAL A 195 -29.91 16.96 6.17
CA VAL A 195 -30.40 15.74 5.51
C VAL A 195 -31.25 14.90 6.49
N ILE A 196 -30.83 14.80 7.75
CA ILE A 196 -31.59 14.12 8.82
C ILE A 196 -32.94 14.82 9.03
N ASP A 197 -32.94 16.15 9.16
CA ASP A 197 -34.14 16.96 9.43
C ASP A 197 -35.14 16.91 8.28
N GLN A 198 -34.71 16.66 7.05
CA GLN A 198 -35.58 16.41 5.90
C GLN A 198 -36.16 14.98 5.85
N GLY A 199 -35.80 14.12 6.79
CA GLY A 199 -36.30 12.73 6.89
C GLY A 199 -35.64 11.73 5.96
N TYR A 200 -34.48 12.04 5.37
CA TYR A 200 -33.70 11.10 4.56
C TYR A 200 -33.11 9.97 5.41
N ASP A 201 -32.79 8.83 4.77
CA ASP A 201 -32.17 7.68 5.43
C ASP A 201 -30.67 7.91 5.60
N VAL A 202 -30.27 8.30 6.81
CA VAL A 202 -28.85 8.56 7.16
C VAL A 202 -28.30 7.38 7.97
N ARG A 203 -27.24 6.76 7.47
CA ARG A 203 -26.64 5.54 8.02
C ARG A 203 -25.20 5.74 8.47
N ALA A 204 -24.84 5.08 9.57
CA ALA A 204 -23.48 4.99 10.05
C ALA A 204 -22.74 3.84 9.37
N PHE A 205 -21.53 4.11 8.89
CA PHE A 205 -20.55 3.14 8.43
C PHE A 205 -19.41 3.03 9.45
N ASP A 206 -19.35 1.93 10.19
CA ASP A 206 -18.33 1.75 11.22
C ASP A 206 -16.95 1.49 10.59
N MET A 207 -16.00 2.37 10.92
CA MET A 207 -14.61 2.36 10.49
C MET A 207 -13.63 2.18 11.67
N THR A 208 -14.09 1.70 12.83
CA THR A 208 -13.28 1.63 14.05
C THR A 208 -11.99 0.84 13.84
N ASP A 209 -12.03 -0.24 13.08
CA ASP A 209 -10.88 -1.11 12.78
C ASP A 209 -10.15 -0.74 11.48
N ASP A 210 -10.64 0.26 10.74
CA ASP A 210 -10.04 0.66 9.47
C ASP A 210 -8.91 1.67 9.66
N GLN A 211 -7.95 1.64 8.73
CA GLN A 211 -6.97 2.71 8.65
C GLN A 211 -7.63 3.98 8.11
N TRP A 212 -7.67 4.98 8.97
CA TRP A 212 -8.08 6.34 8.64
C TRP A 212 -7.07 7.32 9.22
N LEU A 213 -6.48 8.13 8.37
CA LEU A 213 -5.47 9.12 8.75
C LEU A 213 -5.86 10.46 8.14
N GLU A 214 -6.03 11.45 8.97
CA GLU A 214 -6.25 12.84 8.58
C GLU A 214 -4.99 13.63 8.93
N MET A 215 -4.54 14.50 8.02
CA MET A 215 -3.25 15.17 8.11
C MET A 215 -3.44 16.60 8.59
N ASP A 216 -3.74 16.84 9.84
CA ASP A 216 -4.00 18.16 10.35
C ASP A 216 -2.78 18.90 10.86
N ASP A 217 -1.83 18.20 11.44
CA ASP A 217 -0.63 18.79 12.00
C ASP A 217 0.64 17.96 11.74
N HIS A 218 1.77 18.39 12.32
CA HIS A 218 3.06 17.72 12.16
C HIS A 218 3.13 16.34 12.84
N GLU A 219 2.34 16.10 13.88
CA GLU A 219 2.29 14.80 14.59
C GLU A 219 1.53 13.78 13.75
N ASP A 220 0.43 14.21 13.12
CA ASP A 220 -0.31 13.41 12.17
C ASP A 220 0.56 12.95 11.00
N LEU A 221 1.37 13.85 10.44
CA LEU A 221 2.32 13.49 9.36
C LEU A 221 3.34 12.45 9.81
N LYS A 222 3.85 12.53 11.04
CA LYS A 222 4.78 11.53 11.59
C LYS A 222 4.09 10.20 11.82
N ARG A 223 2.89 10.22 12.40
CA ARG A 223 2.04 9.03 12.62
C ARG A 223 1.74 8.35 11.30
N ALA A 224 1.23 9.10 10.31
CA ALA A 224 0.95 8.60 8.97
C ALA A 224 2.19 8.03 8.28
N GLY A 225 3.33 8.70 8.36
CA GLY A 225 4.59 8.21 7.84
C GLY A 225 4.99 6.86 8.42
N LYS A 226 4.81 6.67 9.73
CA LYS A 226 5.08 5.40 10.41
C LYS A 226 4.08 4.32 9.98
N GLU A 227 2.78 4.59 10.03
CA GLU A 227 1.74 3.63 9.70
C GLU A 227 1.79 3.18 8.24
N ILE A 228 1.97 4.12 7.29
CA ILE A 228 2.14 3.80 5.88
C ILE A 228 3.37 2.92 5.66
N PHE A 229 4.48 3.21 6.35
CA PHE A 229 5.68 2.39 6.27
C PHE A 229 5.44 0.99 6.82
N ASP A 230 4.82 0.89 8.00
CA ASP A 230 4.50 -0.39 8.64
C ASP A 230 3.55 -1.22 7.77
N ASN A 231 2.52 -0.62 7.18
CA ASN A 231 1.59 -1.31 6.29
C ASN A 231 2.23 -1.74 4.95
N ALA A 232 3.19 -0.99 4.42
CA ALA A 232 3.87 -1.36 3.18
C ALA A 232 4.59 -2.72 3.25
N TRP A 233 4.95 -3.22 4.44
CA TRP A 233 5.54 -4.52 4.60
C TRP A 233 4.62 -5.54 5.32
N ARG A 234 3.72 -5.09 6.23
CA ARG A 234 2.81 -5.97 6.97
C ARG A 234 1.68 -6.54 6.10
N LYS A 235 1.10 -5.76 5.18
CA LYS A 235 -0.02 -6.22 4.33
C LYS A 235 0.27 -7.47 3.50
N ARG A 236 1.53 -7.76 3.20
CA ARG A 236 1.92 -8.99 2.50
C ARG A 236 2.04 -10.19 3.44
N PHE A 237 2.16 -9.96 4.75
CA PHE A 237 2.40 -10.99 5.74
C PHE A 237 1.45 -10.77 6.92
N SER A 238 0.53 -11.71 7.14
CA SER A 238 -0.11 -11.78 8.45
C SER A 238 0.95 -12.03 9.53
N ALA A 239 0.66 -11.73 10.79
CA ALA A 239 1.60 -11.99 11.87
C ALA A 239 2.03 -13.49 11.92
N ALA A 240 1.16 -14.39 11.45
CA ALA A 240 1.43 -15.82 11.31
C ALA A 240 2.35 -16.18 10.13
N ASP A 241 2.43 -15.34 9.10
CA ASP A 241 3.24 -15.58 7.88
C ASP A 241 4.67 -15.05 8.01
N ILE A 242 4.98 -14.26 9.02
CA ILE A 242 6.33 -13.80 9.30
C ILE A 242 7.04 -14.93 10.03
N ASN A 243 7.65 -15.84 9.26
CA ASN A 243 8.46 -16.89 9.86
C ASN A 243 9.63 -16.27 10.67
N ILE A 244 10.10 -17.03 11.65
CA ILE A 244 11.15 -16.59 12.56
C ILE A 244 12.42 -16.13 11.83
N PHE A 245 12.72 -16.74 10.67
CA PHE A 245 13.87 -16.39 9.84
C PHE A 245 13.74 -14.97 9.26
N LYS A 246 12.59 -14.61 8.67
CA LYS A 246 12.34 -13.25 8.16
C LYS A 246 12.44 -12.22 9.27
N ARG A 247 11.91 -12.54 10.45
CA ARG A 247 11.92 -11.64 11.60
C ARG A 247 13.33 -11.37 12.12
N ILE A 248 14.20 -12.38 12.16
CA ILE A 248 15.54 -12.27 12.75
C ILE A 248 16.58 -11.78 11.73
N PHE A 249 16.53 -12.26 10.48
CA PHE A 249 17.61 -12.06 9.52
C PHE A 249 17.24 -11.09 8.38
N ASN A 250 16.00 -11.13 7.85
CA ASN A 250 15.65 -10.29 6.71
C ASN A 250 15.17 -8.88 7.14
N LEU A 251 14.21 -8.78 8.05
CA LEU A 251 13.61 -7.49 8.43
C LEU A 251 14.61 -6.51 9.06
N PRO A 252 15.53 -6.92 9.97
CA PRO A 252 16.48 -5.99 10.56
C PRO A 252 17.40 -5.31 9.56
N ILE A 253 17.67 -5.94 8.43
CA ILE A 253 18.52 -5.38 7.37
C ILE A 253 17.68 -4.66 6.32
N SER A 254 16.60 -5.29 5.84
CA SER A 254 15.81 -4.75 4.73
C SER A 254 14.96 -3.52 5.10
N LEU A 255 14.49 -3.37 6.37
CA LEU A 255 13.72 -2.20 6.77
C LEU A 255 14.55 -0.91 6.83
N PRO A 256 15.75 -0.87 7.47
CA PRO A 256 16.62 0.30 7.39
C PRO A 256 17.02 0.66 5.95
N LEU A 257 17.35 -0.34 5.12
CA LEU A 257 17.66 -0.13 3.70
C LEU A 257 16.45 0.46 2.95
N THR A 258 15.24 -0.04 3.21
CA THR A 258 14.01 0.52 2.63
C THR A 258 13.83 1.99 3.03
N LYS A 259 14.05 2.36 4.30
CA LYS A 259 14.00 3.76 4.74
C LYS A 259 15.04 4.64 4.05
N LEU A 260 16.25 4.13 3.85
CA LEU A 260 17.31 4.86 3.14
C LEU A 260 16.93 5.07 1.67
N VAL A 261 16.57 4.00 0.97
CA VAL A 261 16.20 4.02 -0.45
C VAL A 261 14.92 4.82 -0.71
N SER A 262 13.97 4.84 0.23
CA SER A 262 12.73 5.61 0.07
C SER A 262 12.96 7.12 -0.08
N LYS A 263 14.06 7.64 0.48
CA LYS A 263 14.48 9.05 0.37
C LYS A 263 15.13 9.39 -0.99
N THR A 264 15.46 8.39 -1.79
CA THR A 264 16.07 8.55 -3.11
C THR A 264 15.03 8.51 -4.23
N ASN A 265 15.43 8.91 -5.44
CA ASN A 265 14.59 8.80 -6.65
C ASN A 265 14.62 7.40 -7.28
N LEU A 266 15.22 6.41 -6.61
CA LEU A 266 15.27 5.05 -7.11
C LEU A 266 13.85 4.47 -7.22
N LYS A 267 13.57 3.89 -8.38
CA LYS A 267 12.34 3.15 -8.67
C LYS A 267 12.56 1.65 -8.42
N PRO A 268 11.49 0.84 -8.21
CA PRO A 268 11.63 -0.59 -7.95
C PRO A 268 12.50 -1.30 -8.98
N TYR A 269 12.31 -1.07 -10.29
CA TYR A 269 13.07 -1.75 -11.34
C TYR A 269 14.61 -1.51 -11.26
N HIS A 270 15.06 -0.37 -10.71
CA HIS A 270 16.49 -0.17 -10.49
C HIS A 270 17.02 -1.15 -9.42
N LEU A 271 16.22 -1.43 -8.39
CA LEU A 271 16.58 -2.37 -7.32
C LEU A 271 16.59 -3.81 -7.84
N THR A 272 15.62 -4.17 -8.68
CA THR A 272 15.60 -5.46 -9.39
C THR A 272 16.85 -5.63 -10.27
N LEU A 273 17.30 -4.58 -10.99
CA LEU A 273 18.55 -4.64 -11.75
C LEU A 273 19.79 -4.72 -10.85
N ILE A 274 19.80 -4.03 -9.72
CA ILE A 274 20.88 -4.11 -8.72
C ILE A 274 20.94 -5.55 -8.15
N SER A 275 19.82 -6.21 -7.91
CA SER A 275 19.79 -7.61 -7.46
C SER A 275 20.44 -8.53 -8.50
N LEU A 276 20.18 -8.34 -9.79
CA LEU A 276 20.82 -9.09 -10.88
C LEU A 276 22.33 -8.84 -10.93
N VAL A 277 22.78 -7.61 -10.75
CA VAL A 277 24.22 -7.29 -10.68
C VAL A 277 24.88 -8.05 -9.53
N PHE A 278 24.26 -8.09 -8.34
CA PHE A 278 24.77 -8.88 -7.23
C PHE A 278 24.80 -10.38 -7.54
N ALA A 279 23.81 -10.90 -8.26
CA ALA A 279 23.80 -12.30 -8.70
C ALA A 279 24.98 -12.63 -9.64
N LEU A 280 25.28 -11.75 -10.60
CA LEU A 280 26.42 -11.89 -11.50
C LEU A 280 27.76 -11.81 -10.76
N LEU A 281 27.89 -10.89 -9.80
CA LEU A 281 29.08 -10.78 -8.95
C LEU A 281 29.26 -12.02 -8.06
N ALA A 282 28.16 -12.58 -7.53
CA ALA A 282 28.21 -13.83 -6.78
C ALA A 282 28.67 -14.99 -7.64
N CYS A 283 28.12 -15.14 -8.85
CA CYS A 283 28.52 -16.16 -9.82
C CYS A 283 30.00 -16.05 -10.17
N ALA A 284 30.47 -14.87 -10.54
CA ALA A 284 31.88 -14.64 -10.85
C ALA A 284 32.77 -14.98 -9.65
N SER A 285 32.40 -14.56 -8.45
CA SER A 285 33.15 -14.85 -7.23
C SER A 285 33.26 -16.38 -6.99
N PHE A 286 32.20 -17.14 -7.18
CA PHE A 286 32.22 -18.60 -7.05
C PHE A 286 33.09 -19.26 -8.10
N ILE A 287 33.02 -18.80 -9.36
CA ILE A 287 33.85 -19.31 -10.48
C ILE A 287 35.35 -19.14 -10.17
N PHE A 288 35.73 -18.02 -9.58
CA PHE A 288 37.10 -17.72 -9.20
C PHE A 288 37.52 -18.31 -7.82
N GLY A 289 36.67 -19.07 -7.17
CA GLY A 289 36.95 -19.73 -5.89
C GLY A 289 36.81 -18.80 -4.65
N TYR A 290 36.30 -17.59 -4.82
CA TYR A 290 36.04 -16.65 -3.70
C TYR A 290 34.70 -16.90 -3.04
N PHE A 291 34.52 -18.08 -2.42
CA PHE A 291 33.20 -18.53 -1.90
C PHE A 291 32.58 -17.59 -0.88
N VAL A 292 33.37 -17.05 0.04
CA VAL A 292 32.87 -16.09 1.05
C VAL A 292 32.29 -14.84 0.40
N ILE A 293 32.99 -14.28 -0.58
CA ILE A 293 32.55 -13.09 -1.33
C ILE A 293 31.29 -13.41 -2.13
N GLY A 294 31.27 -14.57 -2.80
CA GLY A 294 30.10 -15.07 -3.53
C GLY A 294 28.88 -15.24 -2.62
N GLY A 295 29.07 -15.76 -1.42
CA GLY A 295 28.02 -15.89 -0.41
C GLY A 295 27.46 -14.53 0.05
N ILE A 296 28.30 -13.54 0.27
CA ILE A 296 27.91 -12.17 0.61
C ILE A 296 27.06 -11.55 -0.51
N PHE A 297 27.52 -11.64 -1.77
CA PHE A 297 26.77 -11.13 -2.91
C PHE A 297 25.45 -11.85 -3.15
N SER A 298 25.39 -13.18 -2.90
CA SER A 298 24.14 -13.94 -2.97
C SER A 298 23.11 -13.42 -1.97
N TYR A 299 23.53 -13.14 -0.73
CA TYR A 299 22.63 -12.58 0.27
C TYR A 299 22.25 -11.11 -0.01
N ALA A 300 23.19 -10.33 -0.54
CA ALA A 300 22.91 -8.94 -0.98
C ALA A 300 21.87 -8.90 -2.11
N CYS A 301 21.91 -9.88 -3.05
CA CYS A 301 20.87 -10.06 -4.06
C CYS A 301 19.48 -10.25 -3.44
N ALA A 302 19.34 -11.15 -2.44
CA ALA A 302 18.07 -11.35 -1.73
C ALA A 302 17.59 -10.08 -0.98
N MET A 303 18.53 -9.31 -0.41
CA MET A 303 18.18 -8.08 0.29
C MET A 303 17.72 -6.97 -0.67
N ALA A 304 18.34 -6.82 -1.83
CA ALA A 304 17.93 -5.85 -2.86
C ALA A 304 16.51 -6.13 -3.34
N ASP A 305 16.17 -7.39 -3.61
CA ASP A 305 14.83 -7.85 -3.94
C ASP A 305 13.81 -7.60 -2.81
N ALA A 306 14.17 -7.93 -1.57
CA ALA A 306 13.30 -7.66 -0.43
C ALA A 306 12.99 -6.18 -0.24
N VAL A 307 13.87 -5.28 -0.67
CA VAL A 307 13.69 -3.82 -0.61
C VAL A 307 12.81 -3.33 -1.75
N ASP A 308 12.97 -3.84 -2.99
CA ASP A 308 12.22 -3.33 -4.15
C ASP A 308 10.71 -3.53 -4.00
N GLY A 309 10.28 -4.69 -3.52
CA GLY A 309 8.87 -4.94 -3.25
C GLY A 309 8.28 -4.03 -2.15
N LYS A 310 9.08 -3.63 -1.14
CA LYS A 310 8.64 -2.65 -0.13
C LYS A 310 8.56 -1.24 -0.72
N ILE A 311 9.55 -0.82 -1.51
CA ILE A 311 9.58 0.48 -2.20
C ILE A 311 8.44 0.59 -3.21
N SER A 312 8.14 -0.48 -3.95
CA SER A 312 7.03 -0.53 -4.90
C SER A 312 5.68 -0.21 -4.24
N ARG A 313 5.41 -0.81 -3.10
CA ARG A 313 4.19 -0.54 -2.32
C ARG A 313 4.20 0.85 -1.67
N LEU A 314 5.32 1.23 -1.05
CA LEU A 314 5.47 2.49 -0.34
C LEU A 314 5.27 3.71 -1.26
N LYS A 315 5.80 3.62 -2.49
CA LYS A 315 5.72 4.68 -3.52
C LYS A 315 4.55 4.52 -4.49
N LEU A 316 3.63 3.57 -4.27
CA LEU A 316 2.49 3.28 -5.15
C LEU A 316 2.90 3.00 -6.61
N LEU A 317 4.03 2.30 -6.80
CA LEU A 317 4.60 1.97 -8.11
C LEU A 317 4.37 0.51 -8.51
N SER A 318 3.53 -0.22 -7.79
CA SER A 318 3.19 -1.61 -8.12
C SER A 318 2.45 -1.67 -9.45
N SER A 319 2.88 -2.58 -10.34
CA SER A 319 2.23 -2.82 -11.62
C SER A 319 2.36 -4.30 -12.01
N LYS A 320 1.39 -4.81 -12.80
CA LYS A 320 1.45 -6.20 -13.29
C LYS A 320 2.72 -6.48 -14.10
N GLY A 321 3.10 -5.55 -14.99
CA GLY A 321 4.34 -5.67 -15.77
C GLY A 321 5.60 -5.63 -14.91
N GLY A 322 5.63 -4.76 -13.88
CA GLY A 322 6.73 -4.70 -12.92
C GLY A 322 6.89 -6.00 -12.13
N SER A 323 5.78 -6.58 -11.65
CA SER A 323 5.80 -7.85 -10.93
C SER A 323 6.24 -9.02 -11.82
N PHE A 324 5.84 -9.04 -13.11
CA PHE A 324 6.30 -10.03 -14.07
C PHE A 324 7.81 -9.91 -14.31
N PHE A 325 8.30 -8.69 -14.59
CA PHE A 325 9.73 -8.43 -14.78
C PHE A 325 10.56 -8.86 -13.58
N ASP A 326 10.13 -8.50 -12.39
CA ASP A 326 10.74 -8.90 -11.12
C ASP A 326 10.83 -10.43 -10.99
N SER A 327 9.71 -11.14 -11.21
CA SER A 327 9.68 -12.61 -11.18
C SER A 327 10.66 -13.26 -12.17
N VAL A 328 10.83 -12.71 -13.38
CA VAL A 328 11.78 -13.23 -14.38
C VAL A 328 13.22 -13.03 -13.92
N ILE A 329 13.56 -11.80 -13.49
CA ILE A 329 14.92 -11.49 -13.02
C ILE A 329 15.29 -12.31 -11.78
N ASP A 330 14.34 -12.54 -10.90
CA ASP A 330 14.52 -13.40 -9.73
C ASP A 330 14.94 -14.81 -10.13
N ARG A 331 14.23 -15.44 -11.08
CA ARG A 331 14.57 -16.79 -11.54
C ARG A 331 15.94 -16.84 -12.22
N LEU A 332 16.25 -15.83 -13.05
CA LEU A 332 17.56 -15.72 -13.68
C LEU A 332 18.68 -15.57 -12.63
N SER A 333 18.49 -14.73 -11.64
CA SER A 333 19.45 -14.52 -10.56
C SER A 333 19.73 -15.79 -9.78
N GLU A 334 18.68 -16.55 -9.46
CA GLU A 334 18.79 -17.84 -8.78
C GLU A 334 19.61 -18.86 -9.59
N MET A 335 19.28 -19.02 -10.87
CA MET A 335 20.01 -19.94 -11.76
C MET A 335 21.49 -19.56 -11.92
N VAL A 336 21.77 -18.27 -12.07
CA VAL A 336 23.14 -17.73 -12.22
C VAL A 336 23.97 -17.99 -10.94
N ILE A 337 23.40 -17.73 -9.75
CA ILE A 337 24.09 -17.97 -8.47
C ILE A 337 24.36 -19.46 -8.27
N VAL A 338 23.35 -20.32 -8.46
CA VAL A 338 23.50 -21.77 -8.28
C VAL A 338 24.45 -22.36 -9.32
N GLY A 339 24.39 -21.92 -10.57
CA GLY A 339 25.31 -22.32 -11.62
C GLY A 339 26.77 -21.98 -11.31
N GLY A 340 27.01 -20.72 -10.87
CA GLY A 340 28.36 -20.30 -10.45
C GLY A 340 28.89 -21.08 -9.25
N LEU A 341 28.04 -21.31 -8.23
CA LEU A 341 28.39 -22.11 -7.06
C LEU A 341 28.72 -23.57 -7.47
N THR A 342 27.89 -24.19 -8.31
CA THR A 342 28.09 -25.54 -8.82
C THR A 342 29.44 -25.66 -9.52
N TYR A 343 29.74 -24.73 -10.43
CA TYR A 343 31.01 -24.73 -11.16
C TYR A 343 32.20 -24.51 -10.23
N GLY A 344 32.12 -23.54 -9.30
CA GLY A 344 33.18 -23.28 -8.35
C GLY A 344 33.48 -24.46 -7.43
N VAL A 345 32.46 -25.19 -6.95
CA VAL A 345 32.64 -26.42 -6.16
C VAL A 345 33.21 -27.54 -7.01
N TYR A 346 32.77 -27.71 -8.27
CA TYR A 346 33.33 -28.66 -9.18
C TYR A 346 34.85 -28.44 -9.39
N MET A 347 35.28 -27.18 -9.57
CA MET A 347 36.70 -26.87 -9.76
C MET A 347 37.57 -27.19 -8.53
N GLN A 348 36.98 -27.21 -7.32
CA GLN A 348 37.69 -27.66 -6.12
C GLN A 348 37.73 -29.19 -5.95
N THR A 349 36.66 -29.88 -6.30
CA THR A 349 36.49 -31.31 -6.03
C THR A 349 36.81 -32.19 -7.21
N THR A 350 36.71 -31.66 -8.45
CA THR A 350 36.76 -32.36 -9.73
C THR A 350 35.74 -33.51 -9.89
N GLU A 351 34.74 -33.53 -8.96
CA GLU A 351 33.71 -34.56 -8.90
C GLU A 351 32.52 -34.21 -9.83
N LEU A 352 32.26 -35.02 -10.85
CA LEU A 352 31.14 -34.82 -11.78
C LEU A 352 29.78 -34.82 -11.07
N LEU A 353 29.69 -35.45 -9.90
CA LEU A 353 28.49 -35.44 -9.04
C LEU A 353 28.01 -34.01 -8.69
N MET A 354 28.93 -33.02 -8.65
CA MET A 354 28.59 -31.64 -8.36
C MET A 354 27.65 -31.04 -9.40
N PHE A 355 27.82 -31.39 -10.68
CA PHE A 355 26.88 -30.95 -11.74
C PHE A 355 25.51 -31.60 -11.58
N LEU A 356 25.41 -32.87 -11.15
CA LEU A 356 24.13 -33.50 -10.86
C LEU A 356 23.43 -32.81 -9.69
N LEU A 357 24.14 -32.46 -8.60
CA LEU A 357 23.59 -31.73 -7.49
C LEU A 357 23.10 -30.34 -7.91
N GLY A 358 23.88 -29.58 -8.69
CA GLY A 358 23.50 -28.30 -9.24
C GLY A 358 22.27 -28.40 -10.15
N PHE A 359 22.22 -29.40 -11.02
CA PHE A 359 21.07 -29.67 -11.88
C PHE A 359 19.79 -29.92 -11.05
N PHE A 360 19.85 -30.82 -10.07
CA PHE A 360 18.70 -31.09 -9.19
C PHE A 360 18.33 -29.89 -8.31
N ALA A 361 19.28 -29.07 -7.89
CA ALA A 361 18.98 -27.83 -7.15
C ALA A 361 18.19 -26.86 -8.03
N ILE A 362 18.59 -26.64 -9.28
CA ILE A 362 17.88 -25.77 -10.24
C ILE A 362 16.52 -26.38 -10.61
N LEU A 363 16.48 -27.70 -10.91
CA LEU A 363 15.25 -28.39 -11.29
C LEU A 363 14.18 -28.33 -10.19
N GLY A 364 14.56 -28.62 -8.95
CA GLY A 364 13.64 -28.57 -7.80
C GLY A 364 13.08 -27.18 -7.56
N TRP A 365 13.90 -26.17 -7.77
CA TRP A 365 13.48 -24.79 -7.58
C TRP A 365 12.54 -24.30 -8.69
N LEU A 366 12.90 -24.52 -9.97
CA LEU A 366 12.04 -24.19 -11.11
C LEU A 366 10.73 -25.00 -11.09
N GLY A 367 10.81 -26.30 -10.73
CA GLY A 367 9.64 -27.15 -10.60
C GLY A 367 8.65 -26.62 -9.58
N ARG A 368 9.14 -26.21 -8.41
CA ARG A 368 8.29 -25.60 -7.37
C ARG A 368 7.62 -24.31 -7.84
N PHE A 369 8.36 -23.44 -8.53
CA PHE A 369 7.79 -22.21 -9.07
C PHE A 369 6.70 -22.50 -10.11
N TYR A 370 6.98 -23.39 -11.05
CA TYR A 370 6.05 -23.77 -12.11
C TYR A 370 4.78 -24.43 -11.56
N LEU A 371 4.92 -25.34 -10.61
CA LEU A 371 3.78 -25.95 -9.93
C LEU A 371 2.91 -24.93 -9.20
N LYS A 372 3.54 -23.95 -8.56
CA LYS A 372 2.83 -22.83 -7.91
C LYS A 372 1.97 -22.06 -8.90
N GLU A 373 2.53 -21.63 -10.03
CA GLU A 373 1.81 -20.84 -11.03
C GLU A 373 0.67 -21.67 -11.67
N LEU A 374 0.91 -22.95 -11.98
CA LEU A 374 -0.13 -23.85 -12.47
C LEU A 374 -1.29 -24.01 -11.47
N PHE A 375 -0.97 -24.08 -10.20
CA PHE A 375 -1.99 -24.25 -9.15
C PHE A 375 -2.87 -23.02 -9.02
N ILE A 376 -2.24 -21.83 -9.02
CA ILE A 376 -2.96 -20.54 -8.99
C ILE A 376 -3.88 -20.43 -10.23
N ASP A 377 -3.37 -20.77 -11.41
CA ASP A 377 -4.13 -20.69 -12.66
C ASP A 377 -5.32 -21.66 -12.70
N LYS A 378 -5.08 -22.95 -12.34
CA LYS A 378 -6.12 -23.98 -12.42
C LYS A 378 -7.21 -23.88 -11.36
N PHE A 379 -6.89 -23.43 -10.15
CA PHE A 379 -7.83 -23.40 -9.04
C PHE A 379 -8.37 -22.00 -8.75
N GLY A 380 -7.98 -20.98 -9.52
CA GLY A 380 -8.44 -19.60 -9.37
C GLY A 380 -8.07 -18.99 -8.01
N LEU A 381 -7.04 -19.53 -7.35
CA LEU A 381 -6.62 -19.10 -6.02
C LEU A 381 -5.80 -17.83 -6.13
N ALA A 382 -6.17 -16.80 -5.38
CA ALA A 382 -5.42 -15.54 -5.38
C ALA A 382 -4.02 -15.71 -4.75
N THR A 383 -3.85 -16.68 -3.85
CA THR A 383 -2.56 -16.99 -3.20
C THR A 383 -2.49 -18.43 -2.68
N TRP A 384 -1.27 -18.95 -2.49
CA TRP A 384 -1.00 -20.20 -1.76
C TRP A 384 -1.61 -20.27 -0.35
N LYS A 385 -1.89 -19.13 0.26
CA LYS A 385 -2.45 -19.03 1.61
C LYS A 385 -3.83 -19.65 1.72
N GLU A 386 -4.59 -19.65 0.63
CA GLU A 386 -5.94 -20.23 0.59
C GLU A 386 -5.91 -21.76 0.69
N LEU A 387 -4.79 -22.38 0.36
CA LEU A 387 -4.58 -23.83 0.46
C LEU A 387 -4.31 -24.34 1.89
N LYS A 388 -4.16 -23.45 2.90
CA LYS A 388 -3.81 -23.82 4.30
C LYS A 388 -2.64 -24.83 4.41
N MET A 389 -1.74 -24.86 3.45
CA MET A 389 -0.58 -25.73 3.50
C MET A 389 0.47 -25.13 4.44
N SER A 390 0.56 -25.76 5.60
CA SER A 390 1.31 -25.41 6.81
C SER A 390 2.82 -25.28 6.63
N SER A 391 3.46 -24.79 7.67
CA SER A 391 4.87 -24.84 8.17
C SER A 391 6.02 -25.32 7.23
N ILE A 392 5.75 -26.12 6.22
CA ILE A 392 6.72 -26.66 5.25
C ILE A 392 7.16 -25.59 4.22
N GLU A 393 6.36 -24.53 4.01
CA GLU A 393 6.72 -23.40 3.13
C GLU A 393 8.03 -22.70 3.53
N ILE A 394 8.39 -22.77 4.81
CA ILE A 394 9.57 -22.12 5.35
C ILE A 394 10.85 -22.63 4.68
N VAL A 395 10.93 -23.95 4.45
CA VAL A 395 12.15 -24.67 4.07
C VAL A 395 12.65 -24.32 2.66
N GLY A 396 11.78 -23.92 1.74
CA GLY A 396 12.16 -23.62 0.35
C GLY A 396 12.11 -22.14 -0.02
N HIS A 397 12.11 -21.24 0.95
CA HIS A 397 12.05 -19.82 0.66
C HIS A 397 13.41 -19.29 0.13
N ARG A 398 13.40 -18.46 -0.92
CA ARG A 398 14.58 -17.88 -1.57
C ARG A 398 15.57 -17.25 -0.59
N ASP A 399 15.06 -16.42 0.32
CA ASP A 399 15.89 -15.71 1.32
C ASP A 399 16.66 -16.68 2.22
N ILE A 400 16.05 -17.81 2.56
CA ILE A 400 16.68 -18.87 3.38
C ILE A 400 17.77 -19.56 2.59
N ASN A 401 17.53 -19.87 1.32
CA ASN A 401 18.52 -20.53 0.47
C ASN A 401 19.77 -19.66 0.29
N PHE A 402 19.59 -18.36 0.04
CA PHE A 402 20.71 -17.44 -0.11
C PHE A 402 21.45 -17.19 1.21
N PHE A 403 20.75 -17.19 2.33
CA PHE A 403 21.36 -17.15 3.65
C PHE A 403 22.16 -18.44 3.94
N ILE A 404 21.63 -19.61 3.59
CA ILE A 404 22.36 -20.90 3.72
C ILE A 404 23.60 -20.89 2.85
N ILE A 405 23.55 -20.40 1.59
CA ILE A 405 24.72 -20.22 0.74
C ILE A 405 25.76 -19.37 1.47
N MET A 406 25.38 -18.21 1.97
CA MET A 406 26.28 -17.31 2.66
C MET A 406 26.94 -17.97 3.87
N ILE A 407 26.16 -18.53 4.81
CA ILE A 407 26.68 -19.13 6.05
C ILE A 407 27.55 -20.35 5.76
N SER A 408 27.16 -21.22 4.82
CA SER A 408 27.92 -22.39 4.45
C SER A 408 29.27 -22.03 3.80
N CYS A 409 29.29 -20.98 2.98
CA CYS A 409 30.52 -20.46 2.39
C CYS A 409 31.45 -19.84 3.46
N PHE A 410 30.91 -19.13 4.45
CA PHE A 410 31.66 -18.64 5.60
C PHE A 410 32.24 -19.78 6.45
N ALA A 411 31.51 -20.87 6.60
CA ALA A 411 31.95 -22.07 7.32
C ALA A 411 32.95 -22.93 6.54
N GLY A 412 33.28 -22.57 5.28
CA GLY A 412 34.18 -23.36 4.43
C GLY A 412 33.54 -24.60 3.80
N HIS A 413 32.23 -24.71 3.81
CA HIS A 413 31.47 -25.86 3.31
C HIS A 413 30.53 -25.53 2.15
N PRO A 414 31.04 -25.08 0.96
CA PRO A 414 30.22 -24.62 -0.16
C PRO A 414 29.38 -25.72 -0.84
N ILE A 415 29.57 -27.00 -0.51
CA ILE A 415 28.74 -28.11 -0.99
C ILE A 415 27.40 -28.19 -0.29
N ILE A 416 27.31 -27.79 0.98
CA ILE A 416 26.09 -27.92 1.79
C ILE A 416 24.89 -27.24 1.15
N PRO A 417 24.96 -26.01 0.63
CA PRO A 417 23.80 -25.37 -0.01
C PRO A 417 23.32 -26.09 -1.27
N LEU A 418 24.21 -26.73 -2.05
CA LEU A 418 23.81 -27.53 -3.23
C LEU A 418 23.02 -28.75 -2.80
N LEU A 419 23.48 -29.48 -1.78
CA LEU A 419 22.76 -30.61 -1.18
C LEU A 419 21.41 -30.20 -0.63
N TRP A 420 21.39 -29.11 0.16
CA TRP A 420 20.17 -28.57 0.72
C TRP A 420 19.13 -28.24 -0.35
N MET A 421 19.51 -27.49 -1.39
CA MET A 421 18.61 -27.09 -2.46
C MET A 421 18.15 -28.25 -3.34
N ALA A 422 19.04 -29.20 -3.63
CA ALA A 422 18.70 -30.41 -4.38
C ALA A 422 17.66 -31.27 -3.63
N VAL A 423 17.80 -31.43 -2.34
CA VAL A 423 16.86 -32.22 -1.52
C VAL A 423 15.59 -31.45 -1.26
N SER A 424 15.68 -30.23 -0.67
CA SER A 424 14.51 -29.46 -0.24
C SER A 424 13.63 -29.02 -1.40
N GLY A 425 14.21 -28.60 -2.53
CA GLY A 425 13.47 -28.16 -3.70
C GLY A 425 12.65 -29.29 -4.34
N ASN A 426 13.26 -30.45 -4.55
CA ASN A 426 12.59 -31.60 -5.16
C ASN A 426 11.60 -32.26 -4.20
N PHE A 427 11.95 -32.42 -2.92
CA PHE A 427 11.03 -32.95 -1.90
C PHE A 427 9.76 -32.11 -1.84
N LEU A 428 9.86 -30.78 -1.75
CA LEU A 428 8.72 -29.88 -1.71
C LEU A 428 7.92 -29.86 -3.02
N SER A 429 8.57 -30.09 -4.17
CA SER A 429 7.87 -30.19 -5.46
C SER A 429 7.00 -31.44 -5.54
N VAL A 430 7.42 -32.54 -4.92
CA VAL A 430 6.67 -33.82 -4.92
C VAL A 430 5.59 -33.85 -3.83
N PHE A 431 5.87 -33.34 -2.64
CA PHE A 431 4.93 -33.40 -1.51
C PHE A 431 3.86 -32.29 -1.50
N ASN A 432 4.01 -31.27 -2.36
CA ASN A 432 2.97 -30.26 -2.59
C ASN A 432 2.01 -30.63 -3.74
N LEU A 433 2.16 -31.82 -4.32
CA LEU A 433 1.20 -32.45 -5.25
C LEU A 433 0.21 -33.31 -4.48
#